data_157279ad5a37d420b37eaf155fd3a242
#
_entry.id   157279ad5a37d420b37eaf155fd3a242
#
_cell.length_a   1.000
_cell.length_b   1.000
_cell.length_c   1.000
_cell.angle_alpha   90.00
_cell.angle_beta   90.00
_cell.angle_gamma   90.00
#
_symmetry.space_group_name_H-M   'P 1'
#
loop_
_entity.id
_entity.type
_entity.pdbx_description
1 polymer ?
#
loop_
_entity_poly.entity_id
_entity_poly.type
_entity_poly.pdbx_seq_one_letter_code
_entity_poly.pdbx_strand_id
1 'polypeptide(L)'
;MKASHARYGVVALALALAMIMYIQRVAISQAIVPIAADLHLDKRQTGMVLGAFGLSYALFEIPMGLLGDKLGVRWILSQLVLIWSVFMALTGAVWNLVSLWVMRFLFGAGEAGCFPNLTRMLSAWLPLSERVKAQAVMWAFGRWGGALAPPVAALVIYHFGWRWGFVALALLGVAWVSVFLPWFRNDPKDHKGVNAEELKLLESGRALVLHDQGVPWYRLLLQKDIAFLGLQYFSFSYTWYFYVTWLPTWLQKAKGLTPTQAAVYAMIPLACGGVGSIVSGFLPLSIPRKWVAVGGFFCTAALLFCLPQISNVTTAMLMMGLASFCSDLTMPISWDTCVRIGKQYTATVSSTMNMLGNLAGFVAPVVFGEILQETNNNWAVVMYTMAIAAIAAGTCWFFLNPDTQR
;
A
#
# COMPACT_ATOMS: atom_id res chain seq x y z
N MET A 1 -18.16 -4.69 36.61
CA MET A 1 -16.71 -4.79 36.33
C MET A 1 -16.40 -3.87 35.14
N LYS A 2 -15.18 -3.33 35.01
CA LYS A 2 -14.80 -2.58 33.80
C LYS A 2 -14.61 -3.58 32.64
N ALA A 3 -14.88 -3.16 31.40
CA ALA A 3 -14.63 -3.94 30.21
C ALA A 3 -13.13 -4.33 30.13
N SER A 4 -12.83 -5.56 29.74
CA SER A 4 -11.46 -5.97 29.45
C SER A 4 -10.93 -5.25 28.19
N HIS A 5 -9.64 -5.40 27.91
CA HIS A 5 -8.96 -4.67 26.82
C HIS A 5 -8.43 -5.59 25.73
N ALA A 6 -8.99 -6.81 25.59
CA ALA A 6 -8.52 -7.78 24.61
C ALA A 6 -8.61 -7.26 23.16
N ARG A 7 -9.62 -6.44 22.85
CA ARG A 7 -9.76 -5.79 21.53
C ARG A 7 -8.56 -4.96 21.10
N TYR A 8 -7.85 -4.32 22.04
CA TYR A 8 -6.66 -3.53 21.72
C TYR A 8 -5.45 -4.41 21.38
N GLY A 9 -5.40 -5.66 21.89
CA GLY A 9 -4.44 -6.66 21.45
C GLY A 9 -4.67 -7.04 19.96
N VAL A 10 -5.93 -7.13 19.53
CA VAL A 10 -6.27 -7.34 18.12
C VAL A 10 -5.83 -6.16 17.26
N VAL A 11 -6.06 -4.92 17.72
CA VAL A 11 -5.56 -3.72 17.04
C VAL A 11 -4.04 -3.74 16.93
N ALA A 12 -3.32 -4.03 18.02
CA ALA A 12 -1.86 -4.10 18.01
C ALA A 12 -1.34 -5.13 17.00
N LEU A 13 -1.96 -6.32 16.91
CA LEU A 13 -1.62 -7.33 15.90
C LEU A 13 -1.90 -6.85 14.48
N ALA A 14 -3.01 -6.13 14.26
CA ALA A 14 -3.30 -5.54 12.95
C ALA A 14 -2.27 -4.49 12.54
N LEU A 15 -1.88 -3.61 13.45
CA LEU A 15 -0.87 -2.57 13.22
C LEU A 15 0.50 -3.18 12.93
N ALA A 16 0.90 -4.19 13.72
CA ALA A 16 2.15 -4.91 13.50
C ALA A 16 2.18 -5.59 12.13
N LEU A 17 1.09 -6.25 11.73
CA LEU A 17 1.01 -6.90 10.41
C LEU A 17 1.05 -5.89 9.28
N ALA A 18 0.32 -4.77 9.37
CA ALA A 18 0.36 -3.71 8.38
C ALA A 18 1.78 -3.15 8.19
N MET A 19 2.53 -2.97 9.29
CA MET A 19 3.92 -2.52 9.23
C MET A 19 4.83 -3.57 8.59
N ILE A 20 4.77 -4.83 9.03
CA ILE A 20 5.57 -5.95 8.50
C ILE A 20 5.35 -6.09 7.00
N MET A 21 4.10 -6.08 6.57
CA MET A 21 3.67 -6.19 5.19
C MET A 21 4.36 -5.13 4.31
N TYR A 22 4.34 -3.86 4.72
CA TYR A 22 4.98 -2.80 3.95
C TYR A 22 6.51 -2.86 3.99
N ILE A 23 7.11 -3.28 5.12
CA ILE A 23 8.56 -3.51 5.20
C ILE A 23 8.98 -4.58 4.19
N GLN A 24 8.27 -5.70 4.12
CA GLN A 24 8.58 -6.80 3.20
C GLN A 24 8.30 -6.43 1.75
N ARG A 25 7.21 -5.69 1.47
CA ARG A 25 6.85 -5.22 0.13
C ARG A 25 7.92 -4.31 -0.47
N VAL A 26 8.39 -3.34 0.31
CA VAL A 26 9.32 -2.30 -0.16
C VAL A 26 10.78 -2.77 -0.16
N ALA A 27 11.12 -3.82 0.58
CA ALA A 27 12.51 -4.31 0.73
C ALA A 27 13.19 -4.61 -0.62
N ILE A 28 12.43 -5.07 -1.64
CA ILE A 28 12.98 -5.35 -2.97
C ILE A 28 13.61 -4.12 -3.62
N SER A 29 13.09 -2.92 -3.37
CA SER A 29 13.60 -1.69 -3.96
C SER A 29 15.01 -1.34 -3.51
N GLN A 30 15.41 -1.75 -2.31
CA GLN A 30 16.77 -1.61 -1.80
C GLN A 30 17.70 -2.71 -2.32
N ALA A 31 17.16 -3.92 -2.51
CA ALA A 31 17.91 -5.08 -2.98
C ALA A 31 18.07 -5.11 -4.51
N ILE A 32 17.26 -4.37 -5.28
CA ILE A 32 17.19 -4.54 -6.74
C ILE A 32 18.49 -4.18 -7.44
N VAL A 33 19.27 -3.24 -6.90
CA VAL A 33 20.56 -2.85 -7.50
C VAL A 33 21.57 -4.01 -7.45
N PRO A 34 21.87 -4.63 -6.28
CA PRO A 34 22.74 -5.80 -6.24
C PRO A 34 22.13 -7.03 -6.94
N ILE A 35 20.81 -7.23 -6.88
CA ILE A 35 20.15 -8.34 -7.60
C ILE A 35 20.32 -8.18 -9.11
N ALA A 36 20.09 -6.98 -9.66
CA ALA A 36 20.25 -6.73 -11.09
C ALA A 36 21.69 -6.92 -11.55
N ALA A 37 22.67 -6.59 -10.72
CA ALA A 37 24.07 -6.87 -10.99
C ALA A 37 24.38 -8.37 -11.00
N ASP A 38 23.92 -9.12 -9.99
CA ASP A 38 24.15 -10.56 -9.86
C ASP A 38 23.48 -11.40 -10.99
N LEU A 39 22.26 -11.00 -11.37
CA LEU A 39 21.45 -11.70 -12.37
C LEU A 39 21.57 -11.11 -13.78
N HIS A 40 22.42 -10.11 -13.98
CA HIS A 40 22.65 -9.40 -15.24
C HIS A 40 21.37 -8.83 -15.88
N LEU A 41 20.47 -8.25 -15.04
CA LEU A 41 19.20 -7.69 -15.50
C LEU A 41 19.38 -6.29 -16.08
N ASP A 42 18.75 -6.06 -17.23
CA ASP A 42 18.60 -4.72 -17.78
C ASP A 42 17.48 -3.93 -17.08
N LYS A 43 17.27 -2.67 -17.49
CA LYS A 43 16.26 -1.79 -16.87
C LYS A 43 14.82 -2.24 -17.14
N ARG A 44 14.55 -2.74 -18.34
CA ARG A 44 13.26 -3.30 -18.73
C ARG A 44 12.91 -4.51 -17.85
N GLN A 45 13.84 -5.45 -17.73
CA GLN A 45 13.70 -6.64 -16.89
C GLN A 45 13.53 -6.28 -15.41
N THR A 46 14.30 -5.30 -14.94
CA THR A 46 14.16 -4.76 -13.57
C THR A 46 12.76 -4.19 -13.33
N GLY A 47 12.23 -3.42 -14.27
CA GLY A 47 10.87 -2.88 -14.21
C GLY A 47 9.80 -3.97 -14.17
N MET A 48 9.96 -5.01 -14.99
CA MET A 48 9.06 -6.19 -14.99
C MET A 48 9.05 -6.92 -13.64
N VAL A 49 10.21 -7.11 -13.02
CA VAL A 49 10.34 -7.72 -11.68
C VAL A 49 9.65 -6.87 -10.60
N LEU A 50 9.90 -5.56 -10.61
CA LEU A 50 9.30 -4.63 -9.65
C LEU A 50 7.78 -4.53 -9.82
N GLY A 51 7.28 -4.67 -11.05
CA GLY A 51 5.85 -4.66 -11.36
C GLY A 51 5.12 -5.97 -11.05
N ALA A 52 5.82 -7.10 -11.01
CA ALA A 52 5.20 -8.42 -10.84
C ALA A 52 4.31 -8.52 -9.60
N PHE A 53 4.73 -7.88 -8.51
CA PHE A 53 3.95 -7.76 -7.27
C PHE A 53 2.60 -7.07 -7.51
N GLY A 54 2.61 -5.88 -8.14
CA GLY A 54 1.40 -5.09 -8.39
C GLY A 54 0.38 -5.83 -9.26
N LEU A 55 0.86 -6.55 -10.27
CA LEU A 55 0.02 -7.37 -11.15
C LEU A 55 -0.70 -8.47 -10.36
N SER A 56 0.06 -9.27 -9.61
CA SER A 56 -0.53 -10.38 -8.86
C SER A 56 -1.45 -9.88 -7.74
N TYR A 57 -1.06 -8.82 -7.05
CA TYR A 57 -1.89 -8.21 -6.01
C TYR A 57 -3.25 -7.78 -6.58
N ALA A 58 -3.28 -7.08 -7.72
CA ALA A 58 -4.51 -6.67 -8.38
C ALA A 58 -5.39 -7.87 -8.79
N LEU A 59 -4.80 -8.95 -9.31
CA LEU A 59 -5.54 -10.13 -9.75
C LEU A 59 -6.14 -10.94 -8.60
N PHE A 60 -5.42 -11.04 -7.47
CA PHE A 60 -5.80 -11.93 -6.37
C PHE A 60 -6.51 -11.21 -5.21
N GLU A 61 -6.59 -9.89 -5.19
CA GLU A 61 -7.19 -9.12 -4.09
C GLU A 61 -8.65 -9.52 -3.82
N ILE A 62 -9.48 -9.57 -4.86
CA ILE A 62 -10.90 -9.94 -4.74
C ILE A 62 -11.05 -11.43 -4.36
N PRO A 63 -10.42 -12.40 -5.04
CA PRO A 63 -10.51 -13.81 -4.67
C PRO A 63 -10.09 -14.11 -3.23
N MET A 64 -8.99 -13.49 -2.77
CA MET A 64 -8.47 -13.72 -1.41
C MET A 64 -9.33 -13.04 -0.33
N GLY A 65 -9.97 -11.92 -0.64
CA GLY A 65 -10.98 -11.31 0.22
C GLY A 65 -12.17 -12.23 0.44
N LEU A 66 -12.71 -12.83 -0.64
CA LEU A 66 -13.83 -13.77 -0.59
C LEU A 66 -13.49 -15.08 0.14
N LEU A 67 -12.25 -15.56 0.06
CA LEU A 67 -11.80 -16.71 0.83
C LEU A 67 -11.84 -16.45 2.33
N GLY A 68 -11.55 -15.22 2.77
CA GLY A 68 -11.67 -14.81 4.17
C GLY A 68 -13.08 -14.94 4.71
N ASP A 69 -14.10 -14.76 3.85
CA ASP A 69 -15.51 -14.94 4.22
C ASP A 69 -15.87 -16.39 4.54
N LYS A 70 -15.25 -17.32 3.84
CA LYS A 70 -15.52 -18.76 3.96
C LYS A 70 -14.71 -19.45 5.05
N LEU A 71 -13.40 -19.13 5.14
CA LEU A 71 -12.45 -19.83 6.00
C LEU A 71 -12.28 -19.20 7.39
N GLY A 72 -12.76 -17.97 7.56
CA GLY A 72 -12.55 -17.19 8.77
C GLY A 72 -11.17 -16.53 8.86
N VAL A 73 -11.14 -15.36 9.46
CA VAL A 73 -9.97 -14.45 9.49
C VAL A 73 -8.73 -15.10 10.10
N ARG A 74 -8.90 -15.90 11.16
CA ARG A 74 -7.79 -16.57 11.85
C ARG A 74 -6.97 -17.45 10.91
N TRP A 75 -7.64 -18.29 10.15
CA TRP A 75 -6.97 -19.23 9.24
C TRP A 75 -6.44 -18.53 8.00
N ILE A 76 -7.25 -17.69 7.36
CA ILE A 76 -6.88 -17.06 6.10
C ILE A 76 -5.66 -16.13 6.29
N LEU A 77 -5.64 -15.26 7.32
CA LEU A 77 -4.48 -14.39 7.56
C LEU A 77 -3.23 -15.20 7.87
N SER A 78 -3.33 -16.25 8.69
CA SER A 78 -2.18 -17.10 9.00
C SER A 78 -1.61 -17.76 7.75
N GLN A 79 -2.47 -18.30 6.87
CA GLN A 79 -2.05 -18.93 5.63
C GLN A 79 -1.42 -17.91 4.66
N LEU A 80 -2.06 -16.76 4.46
CA LEU A 80 -1.54 -15.71 3.59
C LEU A 80 -0.15 -15.26 4.06
N VAL A 81 0.01 -14.96 5.36
CA VAL A 81 1.29 -14.52 5.92
C VAL A 81 2.38 -15.58 5.76
N LEU A 82 2.07 -16.85 5.98
CA LEU A 82 3.03 -17.94 5.78
C LEU A 82 3.39 -18.11 4.31
N ILE A 83 2.41 -18.10 3.41
CA ILE A 83 2.62 -18.23 1.97
C ILE A 83 3.53 -17.11 1.46
N TRP A 84 3.22 -15.84 1.75
CA TRP A 84 4.08 -14.78 1.27
C TRP A 84 5.46 -14.76 1.96
N SER A 85 5.56 -15.18 3.22
CA SER A 85 6.86 -15.32 3.91
C SER A 85 7.73 -16.38 3.26
N VAL A 86 7.16 -17.51 2.82
CA VAL A 86 7.87 -18.53 2.04
C VAL A 86 8.39 -17.93 0.73
N PHE A 87 7.56 -17.24 -0.05
CA PHE A 87 7.99 -16.63 -1.32
C PHE A 87 8.98 -15.47 -1.10
N MET A 88 8.86 -14.75 0.02
CA MET A 88 9.86 -13.77 0.44
C MET A 88 11.23 -14.45 0.66
N ALA A 89 11.28 -15.54 1.43
CA ALA A 89 12.50 -16.28 1.66
C ALA A 89 13.07 -16.87 0.36
N LEU A 90 12.22 -17.48 -0.48
CA LEU A 90 12.60 -18.06 -1.77
C LEU A 90 13.12 -17.01 -2.77
N THR A 91 12.76 -15.73 -2.61
CA THR A 91 13.38 -14.63 -3.38
C THR A 91 14.90 -14.60 -3.17
N GLY A 92 15.40 -15.01 -1.99
CA GLY A 92 16.84 -15.17 -1.75
C GLY A 92 17.52 -16.32 -2.52
N ALA A 93 16.75 -17.29 -3.02
CA ALA A 93 17.27 -18.47 -3.74
C ALA A 93 17.16 -18.37 -5.26
N VAL A 94 16.74 -17.24 -5.82
CA VAL A 94 16.57 -17.05 -7.26
C VAL A 94 17.91 -17.02 -8.00
N TRP A 95 17.91 -17.46 -9.27
CA TRP A 95 19.10 -17.58 -10.12
C TRP A 95 18.98 -16.95 -11.50
N ASN A 96 17.79 -16.49 -11.89
CA ASN A 96 17.56 -15.79 -13.16
C ASN A 96 16.31 -14.89 -13.09
N LEU A 97 16.04 -14.14 -14.17
CA LEU A 97 14.89 -13.27 -14.31
C LEU A 97 13.56 -13.99 -14.04
N VAL A 98 13.37 -15.16 -14.63
CA VAL A 98 12.08 -15.87 -14.54
C VAL A 98 11.80 -16.31 -13.10
N SER A 99 12.80 -16.93 -12.44
CA SER A 99 12.65 -17.34 -11.04
C SER A 99 12.37 -16.15 -10.12
N LEU A 100 13.05 -15.01 -10.32
CA LEU A 100 12.81 -13.80 -9.54
C LEU A 100 11.40 -13.23 -9.80
N TRP A 101 10.99 -13.15 -11.06
CA TRP A 101 9.66 -12.65 -11.44
C TRP A 101 8.54 -13.52 -10.82
N VAL A 102 8.67 -14.85 -10.92
CA VAL A 102 7.70 -15.79 -10.35
C VAL A 102 7.61 -15.65 -8.82
N MET A 103 8.75 -15.57 -8.13
CA MET A 103 8.74 -15.37 -6.66
C MET A 103 8.08 -14.06 -6.27
N ARG A 104 8.33 -12.98 -7.01
CA ARG A 104 7.69 -11.67 -6.75
C ARG A 104 6.20 -11.69 -7.05
N PHE A 105 5.79 -12.39 -8.10
CA PHE A 105 4.38 -12.58 -8.44
C PHE A 105 3.65 -13.39 -7.35
N LEU A 106 4.21 -14.51 -6.93
CA LEU A 106 3.61 -15.36 -5.88
C LEU A 106 3.60 -14.68 -4.51
N PHE A 107 4.64 -13.88 -4.21
CA PHE A 107 4.66 -13.03 -3.02
C PHE A 107 3.49 -12.04 -3.01
N GLY A 108 3.24 -11.35 -4.13
CA GLY A 108 2.12 -10.41 -4.25
C GLY A 108 0.76 -11.09 -4.17
N ALA A 109 0.60 -12.27 -4.78
CA ALA A 109 -0.63 -13.07 -4.68
C ALA A 109 -0.92 -13.49 -3.22
N GLY A 110 0.13 -13.89 -2.47
CA GLY A 110 0.01 -14.22 -1.05
C GLY A 110 -0.39 -13.03 -0.18
N GLU A 111 0.07 -11.82 -0.53
CA GLU A 111 -0.21 -10.60 0.25
C GLU A 111 -1.58 -9.97 -0.07
N ALA A 112 -2.14 -10.23 -1.25
CA ALA A 112 -3.29 -9.53 -1.82
C ALA A 112 -4.55 -9.51 -0.92
N GLY A 113 -4.81 -10.59 -0.19
CA GLY A 113 -5.99 -10.69 0.69
C GLY A 113 -5.83 -10.08 2.09
N CYS A 114 -4.65 -9.52 2.42
CA CYS A 114 -4.35 -9.14 3.79
C CYS A 114 -5.23 -8.00 4.29
N PHE A 115 -5.28 -6.86 3.59
CA PHE A 115 -6.04 -5.69 4.04
C PHE A 115 -7.55 -5.93 4.16
N PRO A 116 -8.24 -6.58 3.21
CA PRO A 116 -9.65 -6.93 3.38
C PRO A 116 -9.89 -7.76 4.65
N ASN A 117 -9.03 -8.74 4.91
CA ASN A 117 -9.16 -9.59 6.09
C ASN A 117 -8.79 -8.87 7.40
N LEU A 118 -7.83 -7.95 7.41
CA LEU A 118 -7.54 -7.08 8.55
C LEU A 118 -8.71 -6.16 8.87
N THR A 119 -9.32 -5.56 7.86
CA THR A 119 -10.53 -4.73 8.01
C THR A 119 -11.66 -5.53 8.63
N ARG A 120 -11.87 -6.78 8.18
CA ARG A 120 -12.86 -7.70 8.74
C ARG A 120 -12.54 -8.05 10.19
N MET A 121 -11.28 -8.33 10.50
CA MET A 121 -10.81 -8.59 11.87
C MET A 121 -11.16 -7.44 12.82
N LEU A 122 -10.81 -6.21 12.41
CA LEU A 122 -11.12 -5.01 13.20
C LEU A 122 -12.63 -4.80 13.34
N SER A 123 -13.42 -5.08 12.29
CA SER A 123 -14.87 -4.95 12.32
C SER A 123 -15.54 -5.94 13.28
N ALA A 124 -14.98 -7.15 13.44
CA ALA A 124 -15.50 -8.15 14.36
C ALA A 124 -15.15 -7.86 15.82
N TRP A 125 -14.03 -7.17 16.06
CA TRP A 125 -13.45 -6.99 17.40
C TRP A 125 -13.56 -5.58 17.97
N LEU A 126 -14.17 -4.64 17.23
CA LEU A 126 -14.30 -3.24 17.68
C LEU A 126 -15.75 -2.78 17.62
N PRO A 127 -16.19 -1.96 18.60
CA PRO A 127 -17.45 -1.24 18.50
C PRO A 127 -17.40 -0.22 17.36
N LEU A 128 -18.54 0.18 16.81
CA LEU A 128 -18.64 1.11 15.67
C LEU A 128 -17.86 2.41 15.89
N SER A 129 -17.88 2.94 17.11
CA SER A 129 -17.19 4.20 17.47
C SER A 129 -15.68 4.14 17.38
N GLU A 130 -15.07 2.94 17.45
CA GLU A 130 -13.62 2.73 17.42
C GLU A 130 -13.11 2.27 16.06
N ARG A 131 -13.98 1.70 15.19
CA ARG A 131 -13.57 1.07 13.90
C ARG A 131 -12.85 2.04 12.97
N VAL A 132 -13.43 3.23 12.75
CA VAL A 132 -12.85 4.22 11.83
C VAL A 132 -11.48 4.68 12.31
N LYS A 133 -11.32 4.88 13.63
CA LYS A 133 -10.03 5.28 14.23
C LYS A 133 -8.99 4.17 14.07
N ALA A 134 -9.35 2.94 14.38
CA ALA A 134 -8.45 1.79 14.23
C ALA A 134 -8.02 1.57 12.78
N GLN A 135 -8.94 1.71 11.83
CA GLN A 135 -8.66 1.63 10.41
C GLN A 135 -7.68 2.73 9.96
N ALA A 136 -7.90 3.96 10.38
CA ALA A 136 -7.01 5.09 10.06
C ALA A 136 -5.60 4.88 10.62
N VAL A 137 -5.50 4.43 11.88
CA VAL A 137 -4.21 4.13 12.50
C VAL A 137 -3.52 2.94 11.79
N MET A 138 -4.27 1.91 11.39
CA MET A 138 -3.72 0.78 10.63
C MET A 138 -3.09 1.25 9.30
N TRP A 139 -3.76 2.11 8.55
CA TRP A 139 -3.21 2.68 7.32
C TRP A 139 -1.97 3.54 7.57
N ALA A 140 -1.95 4.33 8.65
CA ALA A 140 -0.79 5.11 9.05
C ALA A 140 0.42 4.21 9.37
N PHE A 141 0.21 3.11 10.10
CA PHE A 141 1.26 2.12 10.38
C PHE A 141 1.78 1.43 9.12
N GLY A 142 0.91 1.15 8.14
CA GLY A 142 1.33 0.71 6.82
C GLY A 142 2.26 1.72 6.14
N ARG A 143 1.88 3.00 6.09
CA ARG A 143 2.72 4.07 5.52
C ARG A 143 4.07 4.21 6.22
N TRP A 144 4.09 4.19 7.55
CA TRP A 144 5.33 4.24 8.34
C TRP A 144 6.18 2.98 8.18
N GLY A 145 5.53 1.81 8.04
CA GLY A 145 6.23 0.58 7.64
C GLY A 145 6.95 0.75 6.31
N GLY A 146 6.27 1.35 5.31
CA GLY A 146 6.88 1.71 4.03
C GLY A 146 8.04 2.70 4.16
N ALA A 147 7.93 3.69 5.03
CA ALA A 147 9.01 4.64 5.30
C ALA A 147 10.20 3.99 6.02
N LEU A 148 9.96 3.06 6.95
CA LEU A 148 11.00 2.33 7.66
C LEU A 148 11.63 1.20 6.82
N ALA A 149 10.94 0.73 5.79
CA ALA A 149 11.40 -0.39 4.96
C ALA A 149 12.79 -0.15 4.33
N PRO A 150 13.10 1.02 3.70
CA PRO A 150 14.41 1.24 3.11
C PRO A 150 15.56 1.10 4.11
N PRO A 151 15.59 1.77 5.28
CA PRO A 151 16.71 1.61 6.21
C PRO A 151 16.78 0.21 6.84
N VAL A 152 15.64 -0.42 7.15
CA VAL A 152 15.61 -1.79 7.68
C VAL A 152 16.17 -2.77 6.64
N ALA A 153 15.71 -2.69 5.39
CA ALA A 153 16.21 -3.54 4.32
C ALA A 153 17.70 -3.29 4.04
N ALA A 154 18.14 -2.02 3.98
CA ALA A 154 19.55 -1.69 3.77
C ALA A 154 20.45 -2.24 4.88
N LEU A 155 20.03 -2.13 6.14
CA LEU A 155 20.75 -2.68 7.29
C LEU A 155 20.88 -4.22 7.20
N VAL A 156 19.78 -4.89 6.92
CA VAL A 156 19.74 -6.37 6.81
C VAL A 156 20.58 -6.83 5.61
N ILE A 157 20.48 -6.16 4.46
CA ILE A 157 21.26 -6.48 3.25
C ILE A 157 22.76 -6.21 3.48
N TYR A 158 23.11 -5.15 4.19
CA TYR A 158 24.51 -4.84 4.52
C TYR A 158 25.17 -5.95 5.34
N HIS A 159 24.46 -6.51 6.35
CA HIS A 159 25.03 -7.55 7.24
C HIS A 159 24.97 -8.96 6.64
N PHE A 160 23.92 -9.30 5.91
CA PHE A 160 23.67 -10.68 5.48
C PHE A 160 23.75 -10.86 3.96
N GLY A 161 23.95 -9.79 3.19
CA GLY A 161 23.76 -9.80 1.75
C GLY A 161 22.27 -9.88 1.38
N TRP A 162 21.94 -9.66 0.11
CA TRP A 162 20.54 -9.61 -0.31
C TRP A 162 19.83 -10.97 -0.20
N ARG A 163 20.54 -12.08 -0.46
CA ARG A 163 19.95 -13.44 -0.43
C ARG A 163 19.45 -13.80 0.96
N TRP A 164 20.32 -13.75 1.96
CA TRP A 164 19.95 -14.01 3.35
C TRP A 164 19.12 -12.89 3.97
N GLY A 165 19.22 -11.68 3.43
CA GLY A 165 18.39 -10.55 3.82
C GLY A 165 16.90 -10.83 3.59
N PHE A 166 16.53 -11.43 2.47
CA PHE A 166 15.14 -11.84 2.21
C PHE A 166 14.68 -12.94 3.17
N VAL A 167 15.54 -13.89 3.50
CA VAL A 167 15.22 -14.92 4.51
C VAL A 167 15.00 -14.29 5.89
N ALA A 168 15.89 -13.39 6.33
CA ALA A 168 15.76 -12.71 7.61
C ALA A 168 14.46 -11.87 7.69
N LEU A 169 14.11 -11.14 6.62
CA LEU A 169 12.87 -10.38 6.58
C LEU A 169 11.62 -11.28 6.56
N ALA A 170 11.69 -12.45 5.95
CA ALA A 170 10.60 -13.43 5.95
C ALA A 170 10.24 -13.92 7.36
N LEU A 171 11.24 -14.02 8.26
CA LEU A 171 11.02 -14.43 9.65
C LEU A 171 10.10 -13.48 10.42
N LEU A 172 9.98 -12.22 10.03
CA LEU A 172 9.03 -11.27 10.64
C LEU A 172 7.58 -11.75 10.50
N GLY A 173 7.22 -12.27 9.32
CA GLY A 173 5.88 -12.83 9.10
C GLY A 173 5.67 -14.11 9.90
N VAL A 174 6.65 -15.01 9.92
CA VAL A 174 6.58 -16.24 10.70
C VAL A 174 6.46 -15.94 12.21
N ALA A 175 7.23 -14.97 12.72
CA ALA A 175 7.14 -14.52 14.11
C ALA A 175 5.75 -13.94 14.42
N TRP A 176 5.17 -13.16 13.50
CA TRP A 176 3.82 -12.65 13.68
C TRP A 176 2.78 -13.77 13.75
N VAL A 177 2.84 -14.75 12.85
CA VAL A 177 1.90 -15.90 12.86
C VAL A 177 2.04 -16.72 14.13
N SER A 178 3.25 -16.91 14.64
CA SER A 178 3.50 -17.68 15.88
C SER A 178 2.84 -17.05 17.13
N VAL A 179 2.63 -15.73 17.12
CA VAL A 179 1.89 -15.01 18.15
C VAL A 179 0.38 -14.96 17.83
N PHE A 180 0.04 -14.65 16.57
CA PHE A 180 -1.35 -14.44 16.16
C PHE A 180 -2.18 -15.72 16.23
N LEU A 181 -1.70 -16.82 15.66
CA LEU A 181 -2.46 -18.05 15.51
C LEU A 181 -2.89 -18.68 16.85
N PRO A 182 -2.06 -18.79 17.89
CA PRO A 182 -2.49 -19.32 19.20
C PRO A 182 -3.39 -18.34 19.97
N TRP A 183 -3.20 -17.02 19.79
CA TRP A 183 -3.88 -16.00 20.59
C TRP A 183 -5.22 -15.58 20.00
N PHE A 184 -5.30 -15.28 18.69
CA PHE A 184 -6.49 -14.74 18.05
C PHE A 184 -7.63 -15.76 17.92
N ARG A 185 -8.87 -15.30 18.07
CA ARG A 185 -10.11 -16.06 17.83
C ARG A 185 -11.02 -15.28 16.88
N ASN A 186 -11.74 -15.99 16.00
CA ASN A 186 -12.67 -15.36 15.06
C ASN A 186 -13.83 -14.68 15.79
N ASP A 187 -14.40 -15.34 16.79
CA ASP A 187 -15.43 -14.76 17.64
C ASP A 187 -14.81 -14.32 18.99
N PRO A 188 -15.05 -13.05 19.42
CA PRO A 188 -14.64 -12.58 20.73
C PRO A 188 -15.13 -13.44 21.89
N LYS A 189 -16.28 -14.15 21.73
CA LYS A 189 -16.83 -15.07 22.74
C LYS A 189 -15.88 -16.22 23.09
N ASP A 190 -15.10 -16.67 22.12
CA ASP A 190 -14.19 -17.80 22.27
C ASP A 190 -12.82 -17.39 22.86
N HIS A 191 -12.63 -16.09 23.11
CA HIS A 191 -11.34 -15.56 23.58
C HIS A 191 -11.31 -15.44 25.12
N LYS A 192 -10.39 -16.15 25.76
CA LYS A 192 -10.28 -16.22 27.24
C LYS A 192 -10.05 -14.87 27.95
N GLY A 193 -9.57 -13.87 27.23
CA GLY A 193 -9.29 -12.53 27.79
C GLY A 193 -10.46 -11.56 27.68
N VAL A 194 -11.59 -11.94 27.08
CA VAL A 194 -12.79 -11.11 26.93
C VAL A 194 -13.76 -11.39 28.08
N ASN A 195 -14.12 -10.33 28.82
CA ASN A 195 -15.15 -10.43 29.86
C ASN A 195 -16.55 -10.07 29.33
N ALA A 196 -17.57 -10.31 30.14
CA ALA A 196 -18.98 -10.09 29.77
C ALA A 196 -19.27 -8.61 29.39
N GLU A 197 -18.58 -7.65 30.03
CA GLU A 197 -18.77 -6.22 29.75
C GLU A 197 -18.15 -5.82 28.41
N GLU A 198 -16.96 -6.34 28.08
CA GLU A 198 -16.37 -6.14 26.75
C GLU A 198 -17.21 -6.79 25.66
N LEU A 199 -17.76 -7.99 25.91
CA LEU A 199 -18.61 -8.68 24.96
C LEU A 199 -19.87 -7.88 24.64
N LYS A 200 -20.58 -7.34 25.64
CA LYS A 200 -21.74 -6.44 25.43
C LYS A 200 -21.38 -5.23 24.58
N LEU A 201 -20.19 -4.62 24.81
CA LEU A 201 -19.70 -3.49 24.03
C LEU A 201 -19.52 -3.87 22.55
N LEU A 202 -19.00 -5.05 22.26
CA LEU A 202 -18.74 -5.54 20.90
C LEU A 202 -20.03 -5.94 20.17
N GLU A 203 -21.00 -6.53 20.87
CA GLU A 203 -22.30 -6.94 20.31
C GLU A 203 -23.14 -5.75 19.84
N SER A 204 -23.07 -4.61 20.53
CA SER A 204 -23.80 -3.39 20.13
C SER A 204 -23.43 -2.89 18.73
N GLY A 205 -22.24 -3.25 18.23
CA GLY A 205 -21.75 -2.90 16.88
C GLY A 205 -22.00 -3.96 15.80
N ARG A 206 -22.39 -5.19 16.15
CA ARG A 206 -22.58 -6.30 15.18
C ARG A 206 -23.86 -6.18 14.36
N ALA A 207 -24.92 -5.58 14.90
CA ALA A 207 -26.27 -5.55 14.29
C ALA A 207 -26.37 -4.73 12.98
N LEU A 208 -25.34 -4.00 12.57
CA LEU A 208 -25.36 -3.07 11.43
C LEU A 208 -24.52 -3.53 10.21
N VAL A 209 -24.05 -4.76 10.18
CA VAL A 209 -23.38 -5.29 8.97
C VAL A 209 -24.46 -5.67 7.96
N LEU A 210 -24.81 -4.72 7.10
CA LEU A 210 -25.64 -4.96 5.92
C LEU A 210 -24.90 -5.96 5.02
N HIS A 211 -25.55 -7.07 4.67
CA HIS A 211 -25.05 -7.98 3.64
C HIS A 211 -24.99 -7.23 2.31
N ASP A 212 -23.79 -7.02 1.81
CA ASP A 212 -23.56 -6.50 0.47
C ASP A 212 -24.07 -7.55 -0.53
N GLN A 213 -25.18 -7.27 -1.21
CA GLN A 213 -25.64 -8.07 -2.36
C GLN A 213 -24.71 -7.72 -3.52
N GLY A 214 -23.64 -8.51 -3.68
CA GLY A 214 -22.56 -8.23 -4.61
C GLY A 214 -23.02 -7.95 -6.04
N VAL A 215 -22.91 -6.70 -6.46
CA VAL A 215 -22.98 -6.35 -7.88
C VAL A 215 -21.65 -6.75 -8.52
N PRO A 216 -21.67 -7.41 -9.70
CA PRO A 216 -20.44 -7.73 -10.39
C PRO A 216 -19.61 -6.46 -10.62
N TRP A 217 -18.37 -6.44 -10.12
CA TRP A 217 -17.47 -5.28 -10.14
C TRP A 217 -17.28 -4.69 -11.56
N TYR A 218 -17.28 -5.51 -12.63
CA TYR A 218 -17.12 -5.08 -14.00
C TYR A 218 -18.29 -4.20 -14.50
N ARG A 219 -19.51 -4.37 -13.94
CA ARG A 219 -20.65 -3.50 -14.25
C ARG A 219 -20.52 -2.12 -13.62
N LEU A 220 -19.81 -2.05 -12.49
CA LEU A 220 -19.56 -0.79 -11.81
C LEU A 220 -18.58 0.09 -12.60
N LEU A 221 -17.62 -0.50 -13.31
CA LEU A 221 -16.68 0.24 -14.17
C LEU A 221 -17.37 1.04 -15.28
N LEU A 222 -18.58 0.65 -15.67
CA LEU A 222 -19.37 1.39 -16.67
C LEU A 222 -20.02 2.66 -16.10
N GLN A 223 -20.03 2.83 -14.77
CA GLN A 223 -20.54 4.06 -14.16
C GLN A 223 -19.47 5.14 -14.20
N LYS A 224 -19.84 6.31 -14.73
CA LYS A 224 -18.92 7.45 -14.95
C LYS A 224 -18.13 7.83 -13.71
N ASP A 225 -18.79 7.96 -12.56
CA ASP A 225 -18.16 8.38 -11.30
C ASP A 225 -17.13 7.34 -10.82
N ILE A 226 -17.43 6.05 -10.98
CA ILE A 226 -16.53 4.96 -10.58
C ILE A 226 -15.34 4.85 -11.53
N ALA A 227 -15.56 5.07 -12.83
CA ALA A 227 -14.48 5.10 -13.81
C ALA A 227 -13.49 6.24 -13.52
N PHE A 228 -13.99 7.46 -13.28
CA PHE A 228 -13.13 8.59 -12.91
C PHE A 228 -12.43 8.39 -11.56
N LEU A 229 -13.11 7.81 -10.57
CA LEU A 229 -12.52 7.49 -9.28
C LEU A 229 -11.41 6.43 -9.41
N GLY A 230 -11.63 5.41 -10.23
CA GLY A 230 -10.62 4.40 -10.55
C GLY A 230 -9.43 4.98 -11.30
N LEU A 231 -9.66 5.80 -12.31
CA LEU A 231 -8.60 6.44 -13.10
C LEU A 231 -7.76 7.40 -12.27
N GLN A 232 -8.38 8.23 -11.40
CA GLN A 232 -7.61 9.09 -10.52
C GLN A 232 -6.75 8.28 -9.55
N TYR A 233 -7.30 7.17 -9.00
CA TYR A 233 -6.56 6.35 -8.04
C TYR A 233 -5.44 5.54 -8.71
N PHE A 234 -5.65 5.09 -9.95
CA PHE A 234 -4.59 4.54 -10.80
C PHE A 234 -3.46 5.56 -11.00
N SER A 235 -3.81 6.79 -11.39
CA SER A 235 -2.85 7.86 -11.66
C SER A 235 -2.10 8.32 -10.40
N PHE A 236 -2.79 8.39 -9.26
CA PHE A 236 -2.18 8.58 -7.94
C PHE A 236 -1.17 7.48 -7.62
N SER A 237 -1.60 6.22 -7.77
CA SER A 237 -0.76 5.05 -7.47
C SER A 237 0.43 4.96 -8.42
N TYR A 238 0.29 5.36 -9.70
CA TYR A 238 1.39 5.41 -10.66
C TYR A 238 2.57 6.25 -10.12
N THR A 239 2.31 7.43 -9.58
CA THR A 239 3.32 8.28 -8.94
C THR A 239 3.87 7.65 -7.65
N TRP A 240 2.98 7.11 -6.81
CA TRP A 240 3.35 6.51 -5.54
C TRP A 240 4.27 5.29 -5.70
N TYR A 241 4.03 4.46 -6.74
CA TYR A 241 4.86 3.28 -7.00
C TYR A 241 6.31 3.63 -7.38
N PHE A 242 6.60 4.83 -7.86
CA PHE A 242 7.99 5.28 -8.00
C PHE A 242 8.73 5.30 -6.66
N TYR A 243 8.10 5.82 -5.62
CA TYR A 243 8.72 5.92 -4.30
C TYR A 243 9.04 4.56 -3.69
N VAL A 244 8.20 3.56 -3.91
CA VAL A 244 8.36 2.22 -3.33
C VAL A 244 9.13 1.24 -4.23
N THR A 245 9.47 1.61 -5.47
CA THR A 245 10.16 0.72 -6.40
C THR A 245 11.48 1.29 -6.92
N TRP A 246 11.48 2.45 -7.55
CA TRP A 246 12.63 2.99 -8.27
C TRP A 246 13.41 4.08 -7.52
N LEU A 247 12.84 4.70 -6.50
CA LEU A 247 13.48 5.80 -5.77
C LEU A 247 14.87 5.44 -5.21
N PRO A 248 15.08 4.27 -4.55
CA PRO A 248 16.41 3.91 -4.09
C PRO A 248 17.41 3.73 -5.23
N THR A 249 16.97 3.21 -6.39
CA THR A 249 17.81 3.07 -7.58
C THR A 249 18.19 4.44 -8.15
N TRP A 250 17.24 5.37 -8.23
CA TRP A 250 17.49 6.74 -8.67
C TRP A 250 18.51 7.44 -7.76
N LEU A 251 18.36 7.32 -6.45
CA LEU A 251 19.29 7.90 -5.47
C LEU A 251 20.71 7.32 -5.61
N GLN A 252 20.84 6.01 -5.83
CA GLN A 252 22.14 5.37 -5.99
C GLN A 252 22.77 5.64 -7.37
N LYS A 253 22.00 5.49 -8.46
CA LYS A 253 22.54 5.53 -9.83
C LYS A 253 22.57 6.92 -10.44
N ALA A 254 21.59 7.78 -10.13
CA ALA A 254 21.54 9.14 -10.69
C ALA A 254 22.15 10.20 -9.76
N LYS A 255 22.05 10.00 -8.44
CA LYS A 255 22.59 10.95 -7.44
C LYS A 255 23.89 10.48 -6.78
N GLY A 256 24.38 9.27 -7.08
CA GLY A 256 25.66 8.75 -6.59
C GLY A 256 25.71 8.45 -5.09
N LEU A 257 24.57 8.26 -4.44
CA LEU A 257 24.53 7.99 -3.01
C LEU A 257 24.89 6.52 -2.70
N THR A 258 25.49 6.30 -1.54
CA THR A 258 25.65 4.95 -1.00
C THR A 258 24.29 4.31 -0.69
N PRO A 259 24.17 2.96 -0.66
CA PRO A 259 22.90 2.30 -0.34
C PRO A 259 22.28 2.77 0.98
N THR A 260 23.12 3.01 2.01
CA THR A 260 22.64 3.50 3.32
C THR A 260 22.10 4.92 3.24
N GLN A 261 22.80 5.83 2.55
CA GLN A 261 22.32 7.20 2.34
C GLN A 261 21.02 7.20 1.53
N ALA A 262 20.95 6.42 0.44
CA ALA A 262 19.77 6.29 -0.38
C ALA A 262 18.57 5.77 0.45
N ALA A 263 18.80 4.83 1.36
CA ALA A 263 17.76 4.31 2.25
C ALA A 263 17.18 5.38 3.18
N VAL A 264 18.03 6.22 3.79
CA VAL A 264 17.59 7.31 4.67
C VAL A 264 16.80 8.36 3.89
N TYR A 265 17.30 8.78 2.73
CA TYR A 265 16.59 9.76 1.90
C TYR A 265 15.26 9.23 1.35
N ALA A 266 15.17 7.93 1.02
CA ALA A 266 13.95 7.31 0.51
C ALA A 266 12.80 7.26 1.54
N MET A 267 13.10 7.43 2.85
CA MET A 267 12.06 7.57 3.87
C MET A 267 11.23 8.85 3.71
N ILE A 268 11.82 9.93 3.22
CA ILE A 268 11.24 11.28 3.25
C ILE A 268 9.89 11.35 2.52
N PRO A 269 9.76 10.94 1.24
CA PRO A 269 8.48 11.01 0.55
C PRO A 269 7.39 10.17 1.23
N LEU A 270 7.73 8.96 1.66
CA LEU A 270 6.76 8.05 2.29
C LEU A 270 6.30 8.56 3.68
N ALA A 271 7.22 9.13 4.47
CA ALA A 271 6.90 9.73 5.76
C ALA A 271 6.01 10.97 5.57
N CYS A 272 6.37 11.87 4.65
CA CYS A 272 5.59 13.07 4.34
C CYS A 272 4.19 12.72 3.81
N GLY A 273 4.07 11.69 2.96
CA GLY A 273 2.78 11.19 2.49
C GLY A 273 1.89 10.69 3.63
N GLY A 274 2.47 9.94 4.58
CA GLY A 274 1.76 9.53 5.79
C GLY A 274 1.22 10.71 6.60
N VAL A 275 2.04 11.77 6.76
CA VAL A 275 1.59 13.01 7.41
C VAL A 275 0.48 13.69 6.62
N GLY A 276 0.57 13.73 5.27
CA GLY A 276 -0.47 14.27 4.39
C GLY A 276 -1.81 13.57 4.59
N SER A 277 -1.81 12.24 4.64
CA SER A 277 -3.02 11.44 4.90
C SER A 277 -3.64 11.77 6.27
N ILE A 278 -2.82 11.92 7.33
CA ILE A 278 -3.31 12.30 8.66
C ILE A 278 -3.91 13.71 8.63
N VAL A 279 -3.19 14.67 8.08
CA VAL A 279 -3.65 16.08 7.97
C VAL A 279 -4.99 16.17 7.24
N SER A 280 -5.17 15.39 6.17
CA SER A 280 -6.45 15.32 5.44
C SER A 280 -7.64 14.98 6.35
N GLY A 281 -7.44 14.08 7.32
CA GLY A 281 -8.47 13.69 8.28
C GLY A 281 -8.90 14.82 9.25
N PHE A 282 -8.03 15.81 9.47
CA PHE A 282 -8.28 16.96 10.35
C PHE A 282 -8.69 18.22 9.60
N LEU A 283 -8.81 18.19 8.28
CA LEU A 283 -9.24 19.35 7.51
C LEU A 283 -10.67 19.76 7.90
N PRO A 284 -10.93 21.07 8.12
CA PRO A 284 -12.27 21.57 8.41
C PRO A 284 -13.31 21.14 7.36
N LEU A 285 -14.52 20.83 7.80
CA LEU A 285 -15.62 20.44 6.89
C LEU A 285 -16.06 21.58 5.96
N SER A 286 -15.70 22.82 6.30
CA SER A 286 -15.95 24.00 5.47
C SER A 286 -15.12 24.04 4.19
N ILE A 287 -14.03 23.26 4.11
CA ILE A 287 -13.19 23.19 2.91
C ILE A 287 -13.74 22.09 2.01
N PRO A 288 -14.21 22.42 0.77
CA PRO A 288 -14.73 21.42 -0.14
C PRO A 288 -13.63 20.41 -0.53
N ARG A 289 -13.88 19.14 -0.28
CA ARG A 289 -12.94 18.02 -0.50
C ARG A 289 -12.42 17.94 -1.93
N LYS A 290 -13.28 18.25 -2.88
CA LYS A 290 -12.95 18.34 -4.32
C LYS A 290 -11.73 19.24 -4.57
N TRP A 291 -11.73 20.46 -4.00
CA TRP A 291 -10.66 21.43 -4.27
C TRP A 291 -9.36 21.10 -3.54
N VAL A 292 -9.44 20.42 -2.39
CA VAL A 292 -8.25 19.83 -1.74
C VAL A 292 -7.59 18.81 -2.65
N ALA A 293 -8.38 17.93 -3.27
CA ALA A 293 -7.88 16.92 -4.17
C ALA A 293 -7.31 17.52 -5.47
N VAL A 294 -8.01 18.45 -6.10
CA VAL A 294 -7.54 19.18 -7.28
C VAL A 294 -6.21 19.88 -6.98
N GLY A 295 -6.19 20.73 -5.94
CA GLY A 295 -5.00 21.51 -5.55
C GLY A 295 -3.82 20.59 -5.19
N GLY A 296 -4.07 19.52 -4.43
CA GLY A 296 -3.05 18.54 -4.05
C GLY A 296 -2.38 17.90 -5.26
N PHE A 297 -3.14 17.43 -6.23
CA PHE A 297 -2.58 16.81 -7.43
C PHE A 297 -1.88 17.79 -8.37
N PHE A 298 -2.42 18.98 -8.59
CA PHE A 298 -1.74 19.97 -9.42
C PHE A 298 -0.46 20.51 -8.77
N CYS A 299 -0.44 20.67 -7.44
CA CYS A 299 0.78 20.99 -6.69
C CYS A 299 1.82 19.87 -6.84
N THR A 300 1.40 18.61 -6.70
CA THR A 300 2.27 17.44 -6.95
C THR A 300 2.84 17.46 -8.35
N ALA A 301 2.02 17.72 -9.37
CA ALA A 301 2.46 17.80 -10.76
C ALA A 301 3.51 18.89 -10.98
N ALA A 302 3.28 20.10 -10.45
CA ALA A 302 4.21 21.22 -10.55
C ALA A 302 5.56 20.89 -9.89
N LEU A 303 5.56 20.32 -8.70
CA LEU A 303 6.77 19.92 -7.99
C LEU A 303 7.56 18.85 -8.75
N LEU A 304 6.87 17.82 -9.29
CA LEU A 304 7.52 16.76 -10.07
C LEU A 304 8.05 17.27 -11.42
N PHE A 305 7.38 18.23 -12.03
CA PHE A 305 7.82 18.85 -13.28
C PHE A 305 9.13 19.66 -13.09
N CYS A 306 9.27 20.36 -11.95
CA CYS A 306 10.48 21.12 -11.61
C CYS A 306 11.64 20.25 -11.10
N LEU A 307 11.34 19.04 -10.63
CA LEU A 307 12.30 18.17 -9.93
C LEU A 307 13.56 17.81 -10.74
N PRO A 308 13.52 17.55 -12.07
CA PRO A 308 14.71 17.24 -12.87
C PRO A 308 15.77 18.35 -12.88
N GLN A 309 15.37 19.60 -12.63
CA GLN A 309 16.27 20.77 -12.61
C GLN A 309 17.04 20.89 -11.29
N ILE A 310 16.68 20.09 -10.27
CA ILE A 310 17.27 20.18 -8.93
C ILE A 310 18.45 19.22 -8.82
N SER A 311 19.65 19.77 -8.71
CA SER A 311 20.88 18.99 -8.53
C SER A 311 21.08 18.53 -7.08
N ASN A 312 20.73 19.38 -6.09
CA ASN A 312 20.89 19.08 -4.67
C ASN A 312 19.93 17.99 -4.22
N VAL A 313 20.48 16.91 -3.64
CA VAL A 313 19.71 15.74 -3.23
C VAL A 313 18.71 16.06 -2.13
N THR A 314 19.11 16.84 -1.12
CA THR A 314 18.25 17.20 0.00
C THR A 314 17.05 18.01 -0.47
N THR A 315 17.29 19.01 -1.33
CA THR A 315 16.22 19.82 -1.93
C THR A 315 15.28 18.95 -2.78
N ALA A 316 15.83 18.04 -3.60
CA ALA A 316 15.04 17.12 -4.41
C ALA A 316 14.15 16.22 -3.53
N MET A 317 14.68 15.70 -2.42
CA MET A 317 13.91 14.87 -1.49
C MET A 317 12.85 15.64 -0.74
N LEU A 318 13.11 16.88 -0.33
CA LEU A 318 12.10 17.76 0.27
C LEU A 318 10.97 18.08 -0.72
N MET A 319 11.31 18.33 -1.99
CA MET A 319 10.30 18.52 -3.05
C MET A 319 9.49 17.26 -3.29
N MET A 320 10.10 16.08 -3.37
CA MET A 320 9.38 14.81 -3.46
C MET A 320 8.54 14.55 -2.21
N GLY A 321 9.04 14.90 -1.02
CA GLY A 321 8.29 14.81 0.23
C GLY A 321 7.04 15.69 0.20
N LEU A 322 7.17 16.92 -0.24
CA LEU A 322 6.05 17.85 -0.39
C LEU A 322 5.06 17.37 -1.47
N ALA A 323 5.54 16.84 -2.59
CA ALA A 323 4.71 16.24 -3.63
C ALA A 323 3.92 15.03 -3.10
N SER A 324 4.57 14.15 -2.34
CA SER A 324 3.91 13.01 -1.68
C SER A 324 2.89 13.48 -0.64
N PHE A 325 3.24 14.47 0.19
CA PHE A 325 2.30 15.09 1.15
C PHE A 325 1.04 15.61 0.44
N CYS A 326 1.22 16.40 -0.62
CA CYS A 326 0.11 16.99 -1.38
C CYS A 326 -0.77 15.92 -2.04
N SER A 327 -0.19 14.89 -2.64
CA SER A 327 -0.95 13.79 -3.25
C SER A 327 -1.67 12.94 -2.21
N ASP A 328 -1.03 12.61 -1.10
CA ASP A 328 -1.61 11.78 -0.03
C ASP A 328 -2.70 12.51 0.79
N LEU A 329 -2.79 13.86 0.74
CA LEU A 329 -3.98 14.60 1.23
C LEU A 329 -5.27 14.09 0.57
N THR A 330 -5.19 13.58 -0.66
CA THR A 330 -6.35 13.12 -1.44
C THR A 330 -6.74 11.69 -1.12
N MET A 331 -5.88 10.89 -0.52
CA MET A 331 -6.13 9.46 -0.27
C MET A 331 -7.38 9.23 0.61
N PRO A 332 -7.52 9.83 1.80
CA PRO A 332 -8.74 9.66 2.61
C PRO A 332 -9.99 10.16 1.90
N ILE A 333 -9.86 11.23 1.09
CA ILE A 333 -10.96 11.78 0.30
C ILE A 333 -11.44 10.76 -0.75
N SER A 334 -10.52 10.07 -1.41
CA SER A 334 -10.85 9.03 -2.38
C SER A 334 -11.62 7.87 -1.75
N TRP A 335 -11.19 7.41 -0.57
CA TRP A 335 -11.88 6.36 0.18
C TRP A 335 -13.24 6.80 0.72
N ASP A 336 -13.38 8.04 1.22
CA ASP A 336 -14.68 8.62 1.60
C ASP A 336 -15.62 8.71 0.41
N THR A 337 -15.10 9.06 -0.76
CA THR A 337 -15.86 9.12 -2.01
C THR A 337 -16.37 7.74 -2.42
N CYS A 338 -15.59 6.66 -2.22
CA CYS A 338 -16.08 5.28 -2.41
C CYS A 338 -17.31 4.97 -1.53
N VAL A 339 -17.28 5.40 -0.27
CA VAL A 339 -18.40 5.19 0.66
C VAL A 339 -19.64 5.93 0.18
N ARG A 340 -19.49 7.17 -0.26
CA ARG A 340 -20.60 8.03 -0.70
C ARG A 340 -21.23 7.55 -2.02
N ILE A 341 -20.40 7.20 -3.02
CA ILE A 341 -20.87 6.71 -4.31
C ILE A 341 -21.39 5.27 -4.18
N GLY A 342 -20.69 4.45 -3.43
CA GLY A 342 -20.97 3.02 -3.32
C GLY A 342 -22.24 2.70 -2.54
N LYS A 343 -22.60 3.52 -1.52
CA LYS A 343 -23.75 3.25 -0.63
C LYS A 343 -23.72 1.78 -0.13
N GLN A 344 -24.73 0.98 -0.49
CA GLN A 344 -24.81 -0.45 -0.18
C GLN A 344 -23.71 -1.30 -0.87
N TYR A 345 -23.07 -0.80 -1.92
CA TYR A 345 -22.00 -1.45 -2.67
C TYR A 345 -20.60 -0.86 -2.38
N THR A 346 -20.44 -0.21 -1.25
CA THR A 346 -19.18 0.45 -0.85
C THR A 346 -17.98 -0.48 -0.94
N ALA A 347 -18.11 -1.72 -0.48
CA ALA A 347 -17.03 -2.70 -0.53
C ALA A 347 -16.59 -2.98 -1.98
N THR A 348 -17.54 -3.19 -2.89
CA THR A 348 -17.26 -3.45 -4.30
C THR A 348 -16.59 -2.25 -4.97
N VAL A 349 -17.09 -1.02 -4.72
CA VAL A 349 -16.51 0.22 -5.29
C VAL A 349 -15.09 0.42 -4.77
N SER A 350 -14.87 0.26 -3.47
CA SER A 350 -13.54 0.41 -2.85
C SER A 350 -12.55 -0.63 -3.36
N SER A 351 -12.95 -1.89 -3.47
CA SER A 351 -12.10 -2.95 -4.03
C SER A 351 -11.79 -2.71 -5.50
N THR A 352 -12.75 -2.23 -6.29
CA THR A 352 -12.53 -1.88 -7.70
C THR A 352 -11.51 -0.74 -7.83
N MET A 353 -11.68 0.33 -7.04
CA MET A 353 -10.73 1.44 -7.02
C MET A 353 -9.32 0.96 -6.62
N ASN A 354 -9.21 0.15 -5.57
CA ASN A 354 -7.93 -0.34 -5.07
C ASN A 354 -7.26 -1.31 -6.05
N MET A 355 -8.02 -2.18 -6.71
CA MET A 355 -7.53 -3.06 -7.78
C MET A 355 -6.89 -2.25 -8.92
N LEU A 356 -7.54 -1.17 -9.37
CA LEU A 356 -7.00 -0.28 -10.40
C LEU A 356 -5.73 0.43 -9.91
N GLY A 357 -5.68 0.86 -8.65
CA GLY A 357 -4.47 1.40 -8.04
C GLY A 357 -3.31 0.39 -8.01
N ASN A 358 -3.59 -0.87 -7.70
CA ASN A 358 -2.57 -1.92 -7.72
C ASN A 358 -2.15 -2.32 -9.15
N LEU A 359 -3.03 -2.17 -10.14
CA LEU A 359 -2.66 -2.31 -11.55
C LEU A 359 -1.63 -1.25 -11.96
N ALA A 360 -1.71 -0.03 -11.44
CA ALA A 360 -0.64 0.96 -11.60
C ALA A 360 0.69 0.48 -10.99
N GLY A 361 0.64 -0.36 -9.97
CA GLY A 361 1.82 -1.02 -9.38
C GLY A 361 2.53 -2.00 -10.32
N PHE A 362 1.86 -2.48 -11.34
CA PHE A 362 2.48 -3.19 -12.45
C PHE A 362 2.95 -2.22 -13.54
N VAL A 363 2.04 -1.35 -13.99
CA VAL A 363 2.29 -0.49 -15.16
C VAL A 363 3.43 0.50 -14.90
N ALA A 364 3.46 1.16 -13.74
CA ALA A 364 4.43 2.20 -13.46
C ALA A 364 5.88 1.69 -13.45
N PRO A 365 6.26 0.64 -12.68
CA PRO A 365 7.63 0.14 -12.70
C PRO A 365 8.08 -0.37 -14.06
N VAL A 366 7.18 -0.99 -14.84
CA VAL A 366 7.47 -1.47 -16.20
C VAL A 366 7.73 -0.30 -17.13
N VAL A 367 6.86 0.71 -17.14
CA VAL A 367 7.02 1.92 -17.97
C VAL A 367 8.28 2.68 -17.59
N PHE A 368 8.59 2.81 -16.30
CA PHE A 368 9.84 3.46 -15.86
C PHE A 368 11.08 2.68 -16.33
N GLY A 369 11.05 1.35 -16.24
CA GLY A 369 12.14 0.50 -16.73
C GLY A 369 12.35 0.64 -18.24
N GLU A 370 11.26 0.66 -19.01
CA GLU A 370 11.29 0.87 -20.47
C GLU A 370 11.87 2.24 -20.83
N ILE A 371 11.36 3.32 -20.21
CA ILE A 371 11.86 4.68 -20.42
C ILE A 371 13.37 4.74 -20.12
N LEU A 372 13.82 4.19 -19.00
CA LEU A 372 15.23 4.21 -18.62
C LEU A 372 16.12 3.40 -19.58
N GLN A 373 15.59 2.33 -20.14
CA GLN A 373 16.28 1.51 -21.13
C GLN A 373 16.44 2.27 -22.45
N GLU A 374 15.36 2.84 -22.98
CA GLU A 374 15.32 3.51 -24.29
C GLU A 374 16.00 4.89 -24.27
N THR A 375 15.99 5.57 -23.10
CA THR A 375 16.54 6.94 -22.99
C THR A 375 17.93 7.00 -22.34
N ASN A 376 18.65 5.87 -22.24
CA ASN A 376 19.97 5.80 -21.60
C ASN A 376 19.99 6.39 -20.18
N ASN A 377 19.02 5.98 -19.35
CA ASN A 377 18.83 6.43 -17.96
C ASN A 377 18.43 7.91 -17.81
N ASN A 378 17.63 8.45 -18.70
CA ASN A 378 17.08 9.79 -18.55
C ASN A 378 15.93 9.81 -17.53
N TRP A 379 16.26 10.03 -16.27
CA TRP A 379 15.29 10.07 -15.16
C TRP A 379 14.32 11.26 -15.24
N ALA A 380 14.65 12.32 -15.98
CA ALA A 380 13.74 13.45 -16.16
C ALA A 380 12.46 13.03 -16.88
N VAL A 381 12.57 12.15 -17.87
CA VAL A 381 11.38 11.61 -18.59
C VAL A 381 10.48 10.84 -17.64
N VAL A 382 11.04 10.01 -16.74
CA VAL A 382 10.26 9.30 -15.71
C VAL A 382 9.49 10.29 -14.83
N MET A 383 10.14 11.36 -14.36
CA MET A 383 9.51 12.38 -13.51
C MET A 383 8.41 13.14 -14.25
N TYR A 384 8.57 13.40 -15.54
CA TYR A 384 7.52 14.02 -16.37
C TYR A 384 6.31 13.10 -16.54
N THR A 385 6.50 11.78 -16.69
CA THR A 385 5.33 10.86 -16.73
C THR A 385 4.57 10.84 -15.41
N MET A 386 5.28 10.93 -14.27
CA MET A 386 4.64 11.06 -12.96
C MET A 386 3.87 12.39 -12.83
N ALA A 387 4.44 13.50 -13.34
CA ALA A 387 3.75 14.79 -13.35
C ALA A 387 2.49 14.75 -14.22
N ILE A 388 2.55 14.12 -15.39
CA ILE A 388 1.38 13.93 -16.27
C ILE A 388 0.32 13.07 -15.59
N ALA A 389 0.71 11.99 -14.91
CA ALA A 389 -0.21 11.17 -14.13
C ALA A 389 -0.89 11.99 -13.01
N ALA A 390 -0.14 12.85 -12.31
CA ALA A 390 -0.70 13.73 -11.30
C ALA A 390 -1.71 14.75 -11.90
N ILE A 391 -1.42 15.32 -13.08
CA ILE A 391 -2.37 16.16 -13.81
C ILE A 391 -3.64 15.38 -14.15
N ALA A 392 -3.51 14.16 -14.67
CA ALA A 392 -4.64 13.30 -14.99
C ALA A 392 -5.49 13.00 -13.74
N ALA A 393 -4.86 12.69 -12.60
CA ALA A 393 -5.55 12.49 -11.33
C ALA A 393 -6.33 13.74 -10.91
N GLY A 394 -5.70 14.91 -10.93
CA GLY A 394 -6.34 16.19 -10.60
C GLY A 394 -7.50 16.52 -11.54
N THR A 395 -7.34 16.24 -12.84
CA THR A 395 -8.37 16.46 -13.85
C THR A 395 -9.60 15.57 -13.62
N CYS A 396 -9.42 14.32 -13.20
CA CYS A 396 -10.54 13.43 -12.86
C CYS A 396 -11.43 14.02 -11.75
N TRP A 397 -10.86 14.76 -10.80
CA TRP A 397 -11.63 15.40 -9.71
C TRP A 397 -12.55 16.52 -10.17
N PHE A 398 -12.37 17.11 -11.36
CA PHE A 398 -13.36 18.06 -11.91
C PHE A 398 -14.68 17.36 -12.27
N PHE A 399 -14.62 16.07 -12.60
CA PHE A 399 -15.79 15.26 -12.96
C PHE A 399 -16.40 14.52 -11.77
N LEU A 400 -15.68 14.40 -10.67
CA LEU A 400 -16.14 13.81 -9.41
C LEU A 400 -16.74 14.88 -8.50
N ASN A 401 -17.82 14.55 -7.82
CA ASN A 401 -18.44 15.44 -6.86
C ASN A 401 -18.62 14.75 -5.50
N PRO A 402 -17.59 14.72 -4.65
CA PRO A 402 -17.63 14.06 -3.35
C PRO A 402 -18.56 14.75 -2.34
N ASP A 403 -18.96 16.00 -2.61
CA ASP A 403 -19.71 16.83 -1.68
C ASP A 403 -21.24 16.76 -1.92
N THR A 404 -21.72 16.18 -3.02
CA THR A 404 -23.16 15.99 -3.26
C THR A 404 -23.67 14.75 -2.54
N GLN A 405 -24.54 14.96 -1.58
CA GLN A 405 -25.46 13.92 -1.09
C GLN A 405 -26.51 13.67 -2.21
N ARG A 406 -26.34 12.64 -3.00
CA ARG A 406 -27.41 12.13 -3.88
C ARG A 406 -28.09 10.94 -3.24
#